data_19ea1d102ae39bcbf60f710499849c3c
#
_entry.id   19ea1d102ae39bcbf60f710499849c3c
#
_cell.length_a   1.000
_cell.length_b   1.000
_cell.length_c   1.000
_cell.angle_alpha   90.00
_cell.angle_beta   90.00
_cell.angle_gamma   90.00
#
_symmetry.space_group_name_H-M   'P 1'
#
loop_
_entity.id
_entity.type
_entity.pdbx_description
1 polymer ?
#
loop_
_entity_poly.entity_id
_entity_poly.type
_entity_poly.pdbx_seq_one_letter_code
_entity_poly.pdbx_strand_id
1 'polypeptide(L)'
;MTELDIGNHHFTGITKALLAEQLTSLCPDGLDYACFSTCGGEAVDLAIKSARYATQRKRVVSIQGCYHGHTGLSVSTGDARFKDPFLCQGAPGEFVQVTLNDLDAMEAELKKEDVACVIIESLLATYGFPIPDKGYLAGVKKLCEKYGTLYIADETQTGLMRTGKMWCFEHEGFVPDMI
;
A
#
# COMPACT_ATOMS: atom_id res chain seq x y z
N MET A 1 -35.56 -2.72 -6.84
CA MET A 1 -34.45 -2.18 -7.64
C MET A 1 -34.57 -0.69 -7.95
N THR A 2 -35.67 -0.07 -7.68
CA THR A 2 -35.91 1.37 -7.95
C THR A 2 -35.17 2.33 -6.98
N GLU A 3 -34.56 1.81 -5.93
CA GLU A 3 -33.84 2.61 -4.90
C GLU A 3 -32.34 2.27 -4.84
N LEU A 4 -31.84 1.40 -5.73
CA LEU A 4 -30.44 1.01 -5.73
C LEU A 4 -29.69 1.80 -6.81
N ASP A 5 -28.51 2.29 -6.46
CA ASP A 5 -27.55 2.86 -7.39
C ASP A 5 -27.21 1.82 -8.47
N ILE A 6 -27.39 2.21 -9.72
CA ILE A 6 -27.11 1.37 -10.89
C ILE A 6 -25.68 1.55 -11.42
N GLY A 7 -24.77 2.03 -10.59
CA GLY A 7 -23.34 2.08 -10.91
C GLY A 7 -22.83 3.40 -11.47
N ASN A 8 -23.56 4.49 -11.31
CA ASN A 8 -23.02 5.81 -11.66
C ASN A 8 -22.03 6.29 -10.59
N HIS A 9 -20.75 6.38 -10.93
CA HIS A 9 -19.69 6.75 -9.99
C HIS A 9 -19.72 8.22 -9.54
N HIS A 10 -20.49 9.08 -10.22
CA HIS A 10 -20.66 10.49 -9.83
C HIS A 10 -21.67 10.69 -8.69
N PHE A 11 -22.51 9.71 -8.42
CA PHE A 11 -23.51 9.79 -7.37
C PHE A 11 -23.18 8.90 -6.20
N THR A 12 -23.51 9.37 -4.99
CA THR A 12 -23.36 8.57 -3.77
C THR A 12 -24.43 7.49 -3.75
N GLY A 13 -24.00 6.23 -3.84
CA GLY A 13 -24.89 5.07 -3.68
C GLY A 13 -25.01 4.66 -2.21
N ILE A 14 -26.23 4.31 -1.77
CA ILE A 14 -26.47 3.86 -0.40
C ILE A 14 -25.61 2.65 -0.04
N THR A 15 -25.49 1.69 -0.94
CA THR A 15 -24.70 0.46 -0.71
C THR A 15 -23.20 0.75 -0.56
N LYS A 16 -22.66 1.70 -1.34
CA LYS A 16 -21.26 2.14 -1.20
C LYS A 16 -21.04 2.87 0.13
N ALA A 17 -21.97 3.74 0.52
CA ALA A 17 -21.89 4.47 1.79
C ALA A 17 -21.89 3.51 2.98
N LEU A 18 -22.83 2.54 3.02
CA LEU A 18 -22.91 1.52 4.06
C LEU A 18 -21.65 0.63 4.10
N LEU A 19 -21.13 0.25 2.94
CA LEU A 19 -19.88 -0.52 2.88
C LEU A 19 -18.69 0.30 3.38
N ALA A 20 -18.59 1.58 3.00
CA ALA A 20 -17.54 2.46 3.48
C ALA A 20 -17.59 2.61 5.01
N GLU A 21 -18.78 2.89 5.57
CA GLU A 21 -19.01 2.97 7.01
C GLU A 21 -18.61 1.67 7.72
N GLN A 22 -19.02 0.52 7.19
CA GLN A 22 -18.67 -0.77 7.75
C GLN A 22 -17.16 -1.04 7.70
N LEU A 23 -16.48 -0.74 6.58
CA LEU A 23 -15.04 -0.95 6.44
C LEU A 23 -14.25 -0.03 7.38
N THR A 24 -14.57 1.26 7.42
CA THR A 24 -13.88 2.20 8.31
C THR A 24 -14.11 1.87 9.77
N SER A 25 -15.29 1.36 10.16
CA SER A 25 -15.53 0.90 11.53
C SER A 25 -14.71 -0.32 11.97
N LEU A 26 -14.16 -1.06 11.02
CA LEU A 26 -13.26 -2.20 11.25
C LEU A 26 -11.76 -1.82 11.16
N CYS A 27 -11.47 -0.58 10.84
CA CYS A 27 -10.12 -0.05 10.82
C CYS A 27 -9.75 0.59 12.16
N PRO A 28 -8.47 0.64 12.52
CA PRO A 28 -8.01 1.46 13.63
C PRO A 28 -8.22 2.95 13.36
N ASP A 29 -8.28 3.75 14.43
CA ASP A 29 -8.41 5.21 14.35
C ASP A 29 -7.36 5.82 13.42
N GLY A 30 -7.77 6.78 12.60
CA GLY A 30 -6.95 7.44 11.59
C GLY A 30 -7.12 6.89 10.17
N LEU A 31 -7.80 5.76 9.99
CA LEU A 31 -8.18 5.19 8.69
C LEU A 31 -9.69 5.39 8.46
N ASP A 32 -10.11 6.64 8.34
CA ASP A 32 -11.51 7.07 8.40
C ASP A 32 -12.20 7.18 7.03
N TYR A 33 -11.46 6.94 5.94
CA TYR A 33 -11.97 7.11 4.58
C TYR A 33 -11.79 5.85 3.77
N ALA A 34 -12.80 5.47 2.99
CA ALA A 34 -12.75 4.38 2.04
C ALA A 34 -12.89 4.89 0.60
N CYS A 35 -11.95 4.51 -0.27
CA CYS A 35 -12.02 4.74 -1.71
C CYS A 35 -12.17 3.40 -2.42
N PHE A 36 -13.15 3.30 -3.32
CA PHE A 36 -13.41 2.08 -4.08
C PHE A 36 -12.78 2.13 -5.46
N SER A 37 -12.17 1.04 -5.86
CA SER A 37 -11.59 0.82 -7.19
C SER A 37 -12.12 -0.47 -7.80
N THR A 38 -11.76 -0.75 -9.03
CA THR A 38 -12.21 -1.95 -9.75
C THR A 38 -11.34 -3.18 -9.46
N CYS A 39 -10.11 -2.97 -9.00
CA CYS A 39 -9.17 -4.04 -8.65
C CYS A 39 -8.06 -3.52 -7.72
N GLY A 40 -7.28 -4.47 -7.13
CA GLY A 40 -6.17 -4.14 -6.24
C GLY A 40 -5.10 -3.25 -6.89
N GLY A 41 -4.72 -3.49 -8.14
CA GLY A 41 -3.74 -2.65 -8.84
C GLY A 41 -4.20 -1.18 -8.97
N GLU A 42 -5.48 -0.95 -9.27
CA GLU A 42 -6.05 0.40 -9.32
C GLU A 42 -6.11 1.04 -7.94
N ALA A 43 -6.41 0.27 -6.88
CA ALA A 43 -6.35 0.74 -5.50
C ALA A 43 -4.94 1.20 -5.13
N VAL A 44 -3.92 0.41 -5.47
CA VAL A 44 -2.51 0.77 -5.29
C VAL A 44 -2.13 2.02 -6.07
N ASP A 45 -2.56 2.14 -7.35
CA ASP A 45 -2.34 3.36 -8.14
C ASP A 45 -2.92 4.59 -7.44
N LEU A 46 -4.13 4.48 -6.88
CA LEU A 46 -4.80 5.55 -6.16
C LEU A 46 -4.06 5.90 -4.87
N ALA A 47 -3.63 4.90 -4.09
CA ALA A 47 -2.88 5.10 -2.86
C ALA A 47 -1.55 5.83 -3.13
N ILE A 48 -0.78 5.41 -4.14
CA ILE A 48 0.47 6.07 -4.54
C ILE A 48 0.21 7.52 -5.01
N LYS A 49 -0.84 7.75 -5.80
CA LYS A 49 -1.21 9.12 -6.23
C LYS A 49 -1.58 10.00 -5.05
N SER A 50 -2.34 9.47 -4.09
CA SER A 50 -2.71 10.17 -2.85
C SER A 50 -1.49 10.52 -2.01
N ALA A 51 -0.55 9.58 -1.86
CA ALA A 51 0.71 9.81 -1.16
C ALA A 51 1.55 10.90 -1.84
N ARG A 52 1.67 10.85 -3.17
CA ARG A 52 2.38 11.89 -3.95
C ARG A 52 1.72 13.26 -3.80
N TYR A 53 0.42 13.31 -3.83
CA TYR A 53 -0.32 14.57 -3.64
C TYR A 53 -0.10 15.15 -2.24
N ALA A 54 -0.20 14.33 -1.21
CA ALA A 54 -0.04 14.77 0.18
C ALA A 54 1.39 15.20 0.52
N THR A 55 2.40 14.45 0.03
CA THR A 55 3.81 14.72 0.35
C THR A 55 4.49 15.66 -0.64
N GLN A 56 3.92 15.88 -1.82
CA GLN A 56 4.55 16.60 -2.94
C GLN A 56 5.89 15.97 -3.37
N ARG A 57 6.07 14.67 -3.10
CA ARG A 57 7.25 13.88 -3.44
C ARG A 57 6.90 12.86 -4.52
N LYS A 58 7.90 12.32 -5.22
CA LYS A 58 7.63 11.45 -6.38
C LYS A 58 8.03 9.99 -6.16
N ARG A 59 9.13 9.74 -5.45
CA ARG A 59 9.70 8.39 -5.35
C ARG A 59 8.82 7.47 -4.52
N VAL A 60 8.87 6.18 -4.87
CA VAL A 60 8.18 5.10 -4.16
C VAL A 60 9.23 4.04 -3.81
N VAL A 61 9.20 3.58 -2.57
CA VAL A 61 10.03 2.48 -2.10
C VAL A 61 9.16 1.26 -1.82
N SER A 62 9.61 0.08 -2.25
CA SER A 62 8.95 -1.20 -1.99
C SER A 62 9.97 -2.27 -1.62
N ILE A 63 9.53 -3.51 -1.42
CA ILE A 63 10.40 -4.64 -1.07
C ILE A 63 10.72 -5.47 -2.31
N GLN A 64 11.95 -5.98 -2.42
CA GLN A 64 12.34 -6.91 -3.49
C GLN A 64 11.44 -8.15 -3.48
N GLY A 65 11.00 -8.58 -4.65
CA GLY A 65 10.10 -9.72 -4.81
C GLY A 65 8.62 -9.39 -4.64
N CYS A 66 8.24 -8.13 -4.35
CA CYS A 66 6.85 -7.73 -4.16
C CYS A 66 6.02 -7.75 -5.47
N TYR A 67 4.71 -7.81 -5.28
CA TYR A 67 3.72 -7.68 -6.33
C TYR A 67 2.55 -6.81 -5.87
N HIS A 68 2.28 -5.73 -6.59
CA HIS A 68 1.23 -4.77 -6.23
C HIS A 68 0.16 -4.59 -7.31
N GLY A 69 0.19 -5.39 -8.37
CA GLY A 69 -0.77 -5.32 -9.48
C GLY A 69 -0.11 -5.10 -10.84
N HIS A 70 -0.94 -4.99 -11.88
CA HIS A 70 -0.51 -4.83 -13.28
C HIS A 70 -0.96 -3.51 -13.93
N THR A 71 -1.50 -2.58 -13.15
CA THR A 71 -1.88 -1.27 -13.68
C THR A 71 -0.74 -0.27 -13.51
N GLY A 72 -0.79 0.85 -14.13
CA GLY A 72 0.09 2.01 -14.11
C GLY A 72 1.26 2.04 -13.11
N LEU A 73 1.06 2.67 -11.96
CA LEU A 73 2.10 2.81 -10.93
C LEU A 73 2.32 1.51 -10.15
N SER A 74 1.29 0.68 -10.01
CA SER A 74 1.37 -0.58 -9.26
C SER A 74 2.34 -1.55 -9.92
N VAL A 75 2.32 -1.70 -11.25
CA VAL A 75 3.27 -2.57 -11.96
C VAL A 75 4.69 -2.04 -11.84
N SER A 76 4.88 -0.72 -11.94
CA SER A 76 6.20 -0.09 -11.82
C SER A 76 6.82 -0.27 -10.41
N THR A 77 5.97 -0.38 -9.39
CA THR A 77 6.38 -0.60 -8.00
C THR A 77 6.80 -2.05 -7.73
N GLY A 78 6.25 -3.00 -8.49
CA GLY A 78 6.49 -4.44 -8.34
C GLY A 78 7.92 -4.88 -8.72
N ASP A 79 8.21 -6.14 -8.45
CA ASP A 79 9.48 -6.78 -8.80
C ASP A 79 9.76 -6.73 -10.31
N ALA A 80 11.04 -6.75 -10.68
CA ALA A 80 11.52 -6.67 -12.07
C ALA A 80 10.83 -7.68 -13.00
N ARG A 81 10.59 -8.91 -12.54
CA ARG A 81 9.91 -9.97 -13.32
C ARG A 81 8.48 -9.62 -13.76
N PHE A 82 7.82 -8.68 -13.09
CA PHE A 82 6.47 -8.25 -13.42
C PHE A 82 6.43 -7.00 -14.29
N LYS A 83 7.46 -6.15 -14.27
CA LYS A 83 7.49 -4.87 -14.98
C LYS A 83 8.40 -4.86 -16.20
N ASP A 84 9.53 -5.57 -16.18
CA ASP A 84 10.53 -5.53 -17.24
C ASP A 84 10.02 -6.05 -18.58
N PRO A 85 9.25 -7.17 -18.64
CA PRO A 85 8.70 -7.65 -19.90
C PRO A 85 7.77 -6.66 -20.59
N PHE A 86 7.19 -5.73 -19.85
CA PHE A 86 6.22 -4.73 -20.34
C PHE A 86 6.83 -3.32 -20.44
N LEU A 87 8.12 -3.15 -20.17
CA LEU A 87 8.83 -1.87 -20.19
C LEU A 87 8.21 -0.82 -19.28
N CYS A 88 7.77 -1.25 -18.08
CA CYS A 88 7.05 -0.45 -17.11
C CYS A 88 7.90 -0.06 -15.89
N GLN A 89 9.19 0.22 -16.06
CA GLN A 89 10.11 0.53 -14.96
C GLN A 89 9.91 1.92 -14.34
N GLY A 90 9.18 2.80 -15.02
CA GLY A 90 9.10 4.22 -14.66
C GLY A 90 10.37 5.00 -15.00
N ALA A 91 10.52 6.20 -14.46
CA ALA A 91 11.72 6.98 -14.62
C ALA A 91 12.88 6.41 -13.77
N PRO A 92 14.14 6.57 -14.16
CA PRO A 92 15.28 6.11 -13.39
C PRO A 92 15.24 6.59 -11.92
N GLY A 93 15.29 5.66 -10.98
CA GLY A 93 15.27 5.96 -9.54
C GLY A 93 13.90 6.35 -8.97
N GLU A 94 12.84 6.34 -9.76
CA GLU A 94 11.48 6.66 -9.28
C GLU A 94 10.89 5.56 -8.40
N PHE A 95 11.09 4.30 -8.79
CA PHE A 95 10.66 3.12 -8.05
C PHE A 95 11.89 2.35 -7.58
N VAL A 96 12.09 2.28 -6.27
CA VAL A 96 13.26 1.65 -5.66
C VAL A 96 12.82 0.50 -4.78
N GLN A 97 13.58 -0.58 -4.79
CA GLN A 97 13.31 -1.75 -3.96
C GLN A 97 14.45 -2.00 -2.99
N VAL A 98 14.09 -2.30 -1.75
CA VAL A 98 15.04 -2.70 -0.70
C VAL A 98 14.80 -4.15 -0.30
N THR A 99 15.82 -4.78 0.28
CA THR A 99 15.69 -6.16 0.77
C THR A 99 14.78 -6.22 1.99
N LEU A 100 13.96 -7.26 2.09
CA LEU A 100 13.16 -7.52 3.28
C LEU A 100 14.06 -7.64 4.52
N ASN A 101 13.61 -7.09 5.65
CA ASN A 101 14.33 -7.08 6.93
C ASN A 101 15.60 -6.19 6.99
N ASP A 102 15.86 -5.39 5.96
CA ASP A 102 16.96 -4.43 5.93
C ASP A 102 16.47 -3.00 6.25
N LEU A 103 16.41 -2.67 7.55
CA LEU A 103 16.05 -1.33 8.03
C LEU A 103 17.09 -0.26 7.66
N ASP A 104 18.36 -0.63 7.57
CA ASP A 104 19.44 0.31 7.22
C ASP A 104 19.33 0.74 5.76
N ALA A 105 19.06 -0.20 4.85
CA ALA A 105 18.79 0.12 3.45
C ALA A 105 17.51 0.95 3.30
N MET A 106 16.45 0.62 4.05
CA MET A 106 15.22 1.41 4.07
C MET A 106 15.51 2.85 4.54
N GLU A 107 16.19 3.01 5.66
CA GLU A 107 16.54 4.32 6.17
C GLU A 107 17.41 5.12 5.20
N ALA A 108 18.36 4.48 4.52
CA ALA A 108 19.23 5.13 3.53
C ALA A 108 18.43 5.72 2.36
N GLU A 109 17.32 5.08 1.96
CA GLU A 109 16.42 5.62 0.93
C GLU A 109 15.56 6.78 1.48
N LEU A 110 15.01 6.65 2.68
CA LEU A 110 14.11 7.65 3.27
C LEU A 110 14.83 8.94 3.69
N LYS A 111 16.12 8.85 4.06
CA LYS A 111 16.99 10.01 4.35
C LYS A 111 17.13 11.00 3.20
N LYS A 112 16.81 10.59 1.96
CA LYS A 112 16.86 11.48 0.79
C LYS A 112 15.71 12.48 0.78
N GLU A 113 14.68 12.26 1.62
CA GLU A 113 13.50 13.11 1.81
C GLU A 113 12.70 13.41 0.54
N ASP A 114 12.81 12.55 -0.47
CA ASP A 114 12.12 12.64 -1.76
C ASP A 114 11.15 11.48 -2.02
N VAL A 115 11.00 10.59 -1.03
CA VAL A 115 10.11 9.43 -1.07
C VAL A 115 8.70 9.85 -0.63
N ALA A 116 7.72 9.66 -1.52
CA ALA A 116 6.31 9.90 -1.23
C ALA A 116 5.72 8.84 -0.30
N CYS A 117 5.99 7.59 -0.61
CA CYS A 117 5.51 6.47 0.19
C CYS A 117 6.45 5.27 0.13
N VAL A 118 6.38 4.48 1.19
CA VAL A 118 6.78 3.08 1.22
C VAL A 118 5.52 2.23 1.08
N ILE A 119 5.52 1.23 0.21
CA ILE A 119 4.43 0.28 0.08
C ILE A 119 4.93 -1.14 0.30
N ILE A 120 4.28 -1.87 1.19
CA ILE A 120 4.69 -3.23 1.59
C ILE A 120 3.46 -4.14 1.68
N GLU A 121 3.55 -5.31 1.04
CA GLU A 121 2.70 -6.45 1.39
C GLU A 121 3.11 -6.91 2.80
N SER A 122 2.20 -6.99 3.75
CA SER A 122 2.52 -7.48 5.11
C SER A 122 3.14 -8.89 5.09
N LEU A 123 2.79 -9.72 4.10
CA LEU A 123 3.45 -10.96 3.71
C LEU A 123 3.58 -10.99 2.19
N LEU A 124 4.80 -11.10 1.65
CA LEU A 124 5.05 -11.08 0.21
C LEU A 124 4.51 -12.36 -0.46
N ALA A 125 3.28 -12.31 -0.97
CA ALA A 125 2.58 -13.48 -1.49
C ALA A 125 3.32 -14.16 -2.65
N THR A 126 3.77 -13.39 -3.62
CA THR A 126 4.45 -13.91 -4.82
C THR A 126 5.90 -14.33 -4.59
N TYR A 127 6.42 -14.10 -3.39
CA TYR A 127 7.79 -14.47 -2.98
C TYR A 127 7.84 -15.63 -1.99
N GLY A 128 6.73 -16.38 -1.86
CA GLY A 128 6.65 -17.57 -1.00
C GLY A 128 6.25 -17.27 0.45
N PHE A 129 5.60 -16.13 0.70
CA PHE A 129 5.10 -15.73 2.01
C PHE A 129 6.18 -15.70 3.12
N PRO A 130 7.36 -15.10 2.88
CA PRO A 130 8.32 -14.93 3.97
C PRO A 130 7.67 -14.10 5.08
N ILE A 131 7.85 -14.55 6.31
CA ILE A 131 7.39 -13.79 7.48
C ILE A 131 8.48 -12.76 7.80
N PRO A 132 8.15 -11.44 7.81
CA PRO A 132 9.12 -10.44 8.24
C PRO A 132 9.62 -10.69 9.65
N ASP A 133 10.84 -10.29 9.93
CA ASP A 133 11.40 -10.35 11.29
C ASP A 133 10.52 -9.50 12.22
N LYS A 134 10.35 -9.98 13.45
CA LYS A 134 9.50 -9.30 14.44
C LYS A 134 9.93 -7.84 14.64
N GLY A 135 9.02 -6.92 14.44
CA GLY A 135 9.24 -5.50 14.59
C GLY A 135 9.79 -4.80 13.35
N TYR A 136 10.02 -5.53 12.23
CA TYR A 136 10.51 -4.93 11.00
C TYR A 136 9.50 -3.94 10.40
N LEU A 137 8.24 -4.36 10.21
CA LEU A 137 7.21 -3.50 9.63
C LEU A 137 6.93 -2.27 10.50
N ALA A 138 6.86 -2.46 11.82
CA ALA A 138 6.75 -1.35 12.78
C ALA A 138 7.98 -0.43 12.75
N GLY A 139 9.16 -0.99 12.53
CA GLY A 139 10.41 -0.23 12.34
C GLY A 139 10.35 0.64 11.09
N VAL A 140 9.89 0.09 9.96
CA VAL A 140 9.70 0.86 8.72
C VAL A 140 8.68 1.98 8.92
N LYS A 141 7.56 1.74 9.62
CA LYS A 141 6.58 2.80 9.92
C LYS A 141 7.21 3.95 10.70
N LYS A 142 8.03 3.67 11.72
CA LYS A 142 8.76 4.69 12.48
C LYS A 142 9.73 5.49 11.60
N LEU A 143 10.41 4.83 10.67
CA LEU A 143 11.27 5.52 9.71
C LEU A 143 10.44 6.42 8.77
N CYS A 144 9.28 5.95 8.31
CA CYS A 144 8.37 6.75 7.50
C CYS A 144 7.95 8.04 8.25
N GLU A 145 7.53 7.91 9.50
CA GLU A 145 7.19 9.05 10.36
C GLU A 145 8.36 10.02 10.54
N LYS A 146 9.55 9.49 10.80
CA LYS A 146 10.78 10.28 11.00
C LYS A 146 11.13 11.15 9.78
N TYR A 147 10.92 10.63 8.56
CA TYR A 147 11.30 11.30 7.32
C TYR A 147 10.12 11.89 6.55
N GLY A 148 8.91 11.91 7.13
CA GLY A 148 7.71 12.47 6.51
C GLY A 148 7.30 11.74 5.22
N THR A 149 7.48 10.43 5.19
CA THR A 149 7.05 9.52 4.13
C THR A 149 5.79 8.79 4.59
N LEU A 150 4.86 8.47 3.69
CA LEU A 150 3.66 7.72 4.06
C LEU A 150 3.89 6.21 3.93
N TYR A 151 3.33 5.43 4.86
CA TYR A 151 3.35 3.97 4.83
C TYR A 151 2.03 3.44 4.26
N ILE A 152 2.09 2.68 3.17
CA ILE A 152 0.95 1.97 2.57
C ILE A 152 1.10 0.48 2.90
N ALA A 153 0.15 -0.09 3.63
CA ALA A 153 0.08 -1.53 3.83
C ALA A 153 -0.77 -2.15 2.72
N ASP A 154 -0.16 -2.92 1.84
CA ASP A 154 -0.90 -3.69 0.85
C ASP A 154 -1.46 -4.96 1.51
N GLU A 155 -2.70 -4.86 1.93
CA GLU A 155 -3.46 -5.93 2.59
C GLU A 155 -4.35 -6.72 1.61
N THR A 156 -4.14 -6.56 0.30
CA THR A 156 -4.95 -7.24 -0.74
C THR A 156 -5.00 -8.75 -0.53
N GLN A 157 -3.89 -9.35 -0.10
CA GLN A 157 -3.79 -10.80 0.15
C GLN A 157 -4.01 -11.17 1.62
N THR A 158 -3.68 -10.28 2.56
CA THR A 158 -3.54 -10.60 3.99
C THR A 158 -4.65 -10.05 4.87
N GLY A 159 -5.41 -9.08 4.38
CA GLY A 159 -6.50 -8.45 5.12
C GLY A 159 -7.74 -9.33 5.31
N LEU A 160 -8.75 -8.77 5.95
CA LEU A 160 -10.06 -9.39 6.19
C LEU A 160 -9.94 -10.75 6.90
N MET A 161 -9.27 -10.77 8.04
CA MET A 161 -9.11 -11.95 8.92
C MET A 161 -8.26 -13.09 8.35
N ARG A 162 -7.60 -12.91 7.19
CA ARG A 162 -6.81 -13.98 6.55
C ARG A 162 -5.70 -14.52 7.46
N THR A 163 -5.10 -13.64 8.28
CA THR A 163 -3.99 -13.98 9.19
C THR A 163 -4.42 -14.14 10.65
N GLY A 164 -5.74 -14.11 10.92
CA GLY A 164 -6.30 -14.23 12.28
C GLY A 164 -6.55 -12.89 12.98
N LYS A 165 -6.14 -11.77 12.39
CA LYS A 165 -6.54 -10.41 12.75
C LYS A 165 -7.22 -9.74 11.56
N MET A 166 -8.00 -8.68 11.78
CA MET A 166 -8.69 -7.98 10.71
C MET A 166 -7.72 -7.54 9.64
N TRP A 167 -6.60 -6.95 10.05
CA TRP A 167 -5.50 -6.53 9.19
C TRP A 167 -4.18 -7.16 9.66
N CYS A 168 -3.31 -7.56 8.74
CA CYS A 168 -2.07 -8.25 9.08
C CYS A 168 -1.09 -7.35 9.86
N PHE A 169 -1.02 -6.06 9.56
CA PHE A 169 -0.16 -5.11 10.28
C PHE A 169 -0.47 -5.03 11.79
N GLU A 170 -1.68 -5.39 12.22
CA GLU A 170 -2.05 -5.42 13.64
C GLU A 170 -1.23 -6.42 14.47
N HIS A 171 -0.62 -7.43 13.83
CA HIS A 171 0.27 -8.35 14.52
C HIS A 171 1.51 -7.66 15.08
N GLU A 172 1.94 -6.55 14.46
CA GLU A 172 3.07 -5.75 14.92
C GLU A 172 2.69 -4.46 15.66
N GLY A 173 1.39 -4.20 15.83
CA GLY A 173 0.88 -3.15 16.72
C GLY A 173 1.15 -1.72 16.24
N PHE A 174 1.17 -1.48 14.93
CA PHE A 174 1.23 -0.13 14.35
C PHE A 174 0.02 0.13 13.45
N VAL A 175 -0.19 1.38 13.07
CA VAL A 175 -1.23 1.80 12.12
C VAL A 175 -0.55 2.41 10.91
N PRO A 176 -0.79 1.90 9.68
CA PRO A 176 -0.29 2.51 8.45
C PRO A 176 -1.05 3.80 8.12
N ASP A 177 -0.54 4.58 7.18
CA ASP A 177 -1.24 5.78 6.70
C ASP A 177 -2.34 5.44 5.67
N MET A 178 -2.20 4.29 4.98
CA MET A 178 -3.19 3.74 4.04
C MET A 178 -3.15 2.21 4.06
N ILE A 179 -4.29 1.57 3.76
CA ILE A 179 -4.43 0.13 3.53
C ILE A 179 -5.14 -0.11 2.20
#